data_7728a5d6af726fd95986281272d04d26
#
_entry.id   7728a5d6af726fd95986281272d04d26
#
_cell.length_a   1.000
_cell.length_b   1.000
_cell.length_c   1.000
_cell.angle_alpha   90.00
_cell.angle_beta   90.00
_cell.angle_gamma   90.00
#
_symmetry.space_group_name_H-M   'P 1'
#
loop_
_entity.id
_entity.type
_entity.pdbx_description
1 polymer ?
#
loop_
_entity_poly.entity_id
_entity_poly.type
_entity_poly.pdbx_seq_one_letter_code
_entity_poly.pdbx_strand_id
1 'polypeptide(L)'
;MYHASARDPVWEYVLTPFAALASFAASDARILLVGHSHVALAFGLADQRLETMIAPAGTELDLSGESRWILNPGSVGQPRDGDARAAYLILDLEGQRAEYRRIEYPIERTQKEIRERGLPEPLAERLEQGV
;
A
#
# COMPACT_ATOMS: atom_id res chain seq x y z
N MET A 1 -12.57 -0.66 -3.85
CA MET A 1 -11.14 -0.76 -4.15
C MET A 1 -10.81 0.14 -5.33
N TYR A 2 -9.72 0.89 -5.27
CA TYR A 2 -9.26 1.83 -6.28
C TYR A 2 -7.78 1.60 -6.56
N HIS A 3 -7.29 1.93 -7.77
CA HIS A 3 -5.86 1.93 -8.03
C HIS A 3 -5.15 3.03 -7.20
N ALA A 4 -5.68 4.25 -7.19
CA ALA A 4 -5.13 5.39 -6.48
C ALA A 4 -6.03 5.78 -5.28
N SER A 5 -6.94 6.75 -5.41
CA SER A 5 -7.82 7.16 -4.31
C SER A 5 -9.30 7.05 -4.70
N ALA A 6 -10.21 7.23 -3.74
CA ALA A 6 -11.63 7.30 -4.05
C ALA A 6 -12.01 8.61 -4.78
N ARG A 7 -11.25 9.69 -4.56
CA ARG A 7 -11.44 11.00 -5.20
C ARG A 7 -10.91 11.03 -6.63
N ASP A 8 -9.72 10.49 -6.86
CA ASP A 8 -9.08 10.34 -8.16
C ASP A 8 -8.57 8.90 -8.29
N PRO A 9 -9.36 8.00 -8.93
CA PRO A 9 -9.06 6.57 -8.95
C PRO A 9 -7.80 6.16 -9.69
N VAL A 10 -7.16 7.06 -10.42
CA VAL A 10 -6.05 6.74 -11.33
C VAL A 10 -4.72 7.37 -10.90
N TRP A 11 -4.71 8.64 -10.46
CA TRP A 11 -3.47 9.42 -10.37
C TRP A 11 -3.09 9.90 -8.97
N GLU A 12 -4.04 9.98 -8.02
CA GLU A 12 -3.75 10.54 -6.71
C GLU A 12 -2.98 9.57 -5.79
N TYR A 13 -1.82 10.00 -5.30
CA TYR A 13 -1.10 9.29 -4.24
C TYR A 13 -1.74 9.57 -2.87
N VAL A 14 -2.21 8.53 -2.18
CA VAL A 14 -2.69 8.65 -0.80
C VAL A 14 -1.51 8.42 0.15
N LEU A 15 -0.68 9.46 0.29
CA LEU A 15 0.51 9.47 1.16
C LEU A 15 0.43 10.50 2.28
N THR A 16 -0.59 11.35 2.28
CA THR A 16 -0.73 12.43 3.24
C THR A 16 -2.08 12.40 3.94
N PRO A 17 -2.20 12.94 5.16
CA PRO A 17 -3.48 13.12 5.83
C PRO A 17 -4.53 13.85 4.98
N PHE A 18 -4.11 14.84 4.21
CA PHE A 18 -5.01 15.58 3.33
C PHE A 18 -5.61 14.69 2.23
N ALA A 19 -4.79 13.91 1.54
CA ALA A 19 -5.26 12.98 0.49
C ALA A 19 -6.15 11.86 1.10
N ALA A 20 -5.81 11.37 2.28
CA ALA A 20 -6.63 10.38 3.00
C ALA A 20 -8.00 10.94 3.36
N LEU A 21 -8.08 12.14 3.97
CA LEU A 21 -9.35 12.78 4.32
C LEU A 21 -10.21 13.05 3.07
N ALA A 22 -9.59 13.53 1.99
CA ALA A 22 -10.29 13.75 0.73
C ALA A 22 -10.82 12.44 0.11
N SER A 23 -10.07 11.35 0.21
CA SER A 23 -10.50 10.03 -0.23
C SER A 23 -11.64 9.48 0.65
N PHE A 24 -11.60 9.68 1.97
CA PHE A 24 -12.71 9.35 2.86
C PHE A 24 -13.98 10.14 2.55
N ALA A 25 -13.84 11.44 2.21
CA ALA A 25 -14.98 12.29 1.85
C ALA A 25 -15.64 11.88 0.52
N ALA A 26 -14.90 11.23 -0.38
CA ALA A 26 -15.38 10.79 -1.69
C ALA A 26 -16.05 9.40 -1.67
N SER A 27 -16.12 8.73 -0.52
CA SER A 27 -16.70 7.37 -0.42
C SER A 27 -17.25 7.11 0.98
N ASP A 28 -18.37 6.43 1.10
CA ASP A 28 -18.97 6.01 2.38
C ASP A 28 -18.44 4.63 2.84
N ALA A 29 -17.58 3.99 2.09
CA ALA A 29 -17.07 2.68 2.44
C ALA A 29 -16.27 2.72 3.75
N ARG A 30 -16.50 1.72 4.61
CA ARG A 30 -15.76 1.58 5.87
C ARG A 30 -14.29 1.22 5.64
N ILE A 31 -14.01 0.38 4.64
CA ILE A 31 -12.66 -0.03 4.26
C ILE A 31 -12.42 0.32 2.80
N LEU A 32 -11.41 1.13 2.54
CA LEU A 32 -10.91 1.50 1.22
C LEU A 32 -9.57 0.81 1.00
N LEU A 33 -9.47 0.01 -0.05
CA LEU A 33 -8.19 -0.55 -0.51
C LEU A 33 -7.66 0.31 -1.64
N VAL A 34 -6.43 0.77 -1.51
CA VAL A 34 -5.73 1.63 -2.47
C VAL A 34 -4.33 1.08 -2.77
N GLY A 35 -3.72 1.55 -3.85
CA GLY A 35 -2.37 1.17 -4.25
C GLY A 35 -1.57 2.38 -4.74
N HIS A 36 -1.06 2.32 -5.97
CA HIS A 36 -0.38 3.39 -6.73
C HIS A 36 0.93 3.90 -6.13
N SER A 37 0.97 4.22 -4.83
CA SER A 37 2.17 4.74 -4.17
C SER A 37 3.27 3.69 -3.97
N HIS A 38 2.91 2.40 -3.95
CA HIS A 38 3.80 1.29 -3.63
C HIS A 38 4.40 1.33 -2.20
N VAL A 39 3.80 2.11 -1.32
CA VAL A 39 4.17 2.23 0.10
C VAL A 39 3.13 1.52 0.95
N ALA A 40 3.57 0.59 1.79
CA ALA A 40 2.69 -0.10 2.72
C ALA A 40 2.32 0.82 3.89
N LEU A 41 1.04 1.21 3.98
CA LEU A 41 0.55 2.14 4.99
C LEU A 41 -0.94 1.97 5.26
N ALA A 42 -1.38 2.52 6.39
CA ALA A 42 -2.79 2.61 6.75
C ALA A 42 -3.15 4.01 7.28
N PHE A 43 -4.40 4.39 7.02
CA PHE A 43 -5.04 5.54 7.68
C PHE A 43 -6.29 5.03 8.38
N GLY A 44 -6.41 5.32 9.67
CA GLY A 44 -7.60 5.06 10.47
C GLY A 44 -8.33 6.38 10.78
N LEU A 45 -9.62 6.43 10.55
CA LEU A 45 -10.47 7.60 10.87
C LEU A 45 -11.53 7.20 11.88
N ALA A 46 -11.45 7.76 13.09
CA ALA A 46 -12.41 7.59 14.16
C ALA A 46 -12.72 8.94 14.81
N ASP A 47 -13.96 9.27 15.06
CA ASP A 47 -14.39 10.51 15.75
C ASP A 47 -13.69 11.78 15.21
N GLN A 48 -13.56 11.89 13.91
CA GLN A 48 -12.85 12.97 13.19
C GLN A 48 -11.33 13.04 13.46
N ARG A 49 -10.76 12.07 14.14
CA ARG A 49 -9.31 11.94 14.32
C ARG A 49 -8.76 11.00 13.29
N LEU A 50 -7.78 11.48 12.52
CA LEU A 50 -7.05 10.68 11.55
C LEU A 50 -5.73 10.20 12.17
N GLU A 51 -5.53 8.91 12.15
CA GLU A 51 -4.27 8.27 12.47
C GLU A 51 -3.58 7.81 11.19
N THR A 52 -2.27 8.00 11.11
CA THR A 52 -1.44 7.58 9.97
C THR A 52 -0.41 6.58 10.46
N MET A 53 -0.24 5.48 9.75
CA MET A 53 0.65 4.40 10.12
C MET A 53 1.41 3.89 8.89
N ILE A 54 2.74 3.89 8.96
CA ILE A 54 3.55 3.03 8.07
C ILE A 54 3.36 1.59 8.57
N ALA A 55 3.18 0.66 7.65
CA ALA A 55 2.83 -0.72 7.96
C ALA A 55 3.95 -1.70 7.54
N PRO A 56 5.02 -1.85 8.36
CA PRO A 56 6.05 -2.86 8.11
C PRO A 56 5.48 -4.29 8.18
N ALA A 57 6.29 -5.26 7.76
CA ALA A 57 5.91 -6.67 7.85
C ALA A 57 5.54 -7.08 9.28
N GLY A 58 4.44 -7.81 9.43
CA GLY A 58 3.91 -8.23 10.73
C GLY A 58 3.01 -7.19 11.40
N THR A 59 2.72 -6.05 10.77
CA THR A 59 1.70 -5.13 11.26
C THR A 59 0.33 -5.78 11.18
N GLU A 60 -0.34 -5.88 12.31
CA GLU A 60 -1.73 -6.34 12.41
C GLU A 60 -2.63 -5.18 12.81
N LEU A 61 -3.77 -5.06 12.15
CA LEU A 61 -4.79 -4.06 12.44
C LEU A 61 -6.08 -4.74 12.88
N ASP A 62 -6.63 -4.30 13.98
CA ASP A 62 -7.99 -4.58 14.38
C ASP A 62 -8.92 -3.62 13.64
N LEU A 63 -9.74 -4.15 12.76
CA LEU A 63 -10.74 -3.42 11.98
C LEU A 63 -12.12 -3.47 12.61
N SER A 64 -12.24 -3.99 13.82
CA SER A 64 -13.51 -4.01 14.56
C SER A 64 -13.94 -2.58 14.94
N GLY A 65 -15.22 -2.41 15.28
CA GLY A 65 -15.75 -1.11 15.65
C GLY A 65 -16.14 -0.23 14.46
N GLU A 66 -16.27 1.09 14.71
CA GLU A 66 -16.85 2.06 13.77
C GLU A 66 -15.81 2.83 12.95
N SER A 67 -14.53 2.62 13.19
CA SER A 67 -13.45 3.29 12.47
C SER A 67 -13.50 2.97 10.97
N ARG A 68 -13.21 3.98 10.16
CA ARG A 68 -13.01 3.83 8.73
C ARG A 68 -11.52 3.69 8.42
N TRP A 69 -11.19 2.90 7.40
CA TRP A 69 -9.82 2.57 7.07
C TRP A 69 -9.50 2.80 5.61
N ILE A 70 -8.31 3.34 5.33
CA ILE A 70 -7.65 3.25 4.03
C ILE A 70 -6.43 2.36 4.22
N LEU A 71 -6.35 1.28 3.43
CA LEU A 71 -5.26 0.32 3.50
C LEU A 71 -4.54 0.26 2.14
N ASN A 72 -3.24 0.50 2.14
CA ASN A 72 -2.38 0.29 1.00
C ASN A 72 -1.41 -0.86 1.30
N PRO A 73 -1.50 -1.99 0.57
CA PRO A 73 -0.65 -3.15 0.83
C PRO A 73 0.84 -2.94 0.49
N GLY A 74 1.19 -1.84 -0.16
CA GLY A 74 2.50 -1.66 -0.79
C GLY A 74 2.53 -2.24 -2.20
N SER A 75 3.59 -2.91 -2.58
CA SER A 75 3.75 -3.47 -3.92
C SER A 75 4.41 -4.84 -3.91
N VAL A 76 3.89 -5.77 -4.73
CA VAL A 76 4.55 -7.05 -4.98
C VAL A 76 5.69 -6.95 -6.00
N GLY A 77 5.62 -5.97 -6.91
CA GLY A 77 6.56 -5.84 -8.03
C GLY A 77 7.61 -4.76 -7.85
N GLN A 78 7.30 -3.69 -7.12
CA GLN A 78 8.18 -2.56 -6.95
C GLN A 78 7.88 -1.79 -5.66
N PRO A 79 8.22 -2.33 -4.49
CA PRO A 79 8.14 -1.61 -3.23
C PRO A 79 8.93 -0.30 -3.26
N ARG A 80 8.40 0.75 -2.62
CA ARG A 80 9.01 2.09 -2.57
C ARG A 80 9.04 2.66 -1.15
N ASP A 81 9.17 1.78 -0.17
CA ASP A 81 9.19 2.13 1.26
C ASP A 81 10.46 1.65 1.98
N GLY A 82 11.53 1.40 1.19
CA GLY A 82 12.84 1.01 1.69
C GLY A 82 13.01 -0.47 2.02
N ASP A 83 11.98 -1.29 1.78
CA ASP A 83 12.03 -2.75 1.94
C ASP A 83 11.78 -3.42 0.58
N ALA A 84 12.82 -4.00 0.00
CA ALA A 84 12.79 -4.60 -1.33
C ALA A 84 11.92 -5.86 -1.45
N ARG A 85 11.49 -6.45 -0.32
CA ARG A 85 10.64 -7.65 -0.31
C ARG A 85 9.25 -7.33 -0.84
N ALA A 86 8.66 -8.25 -1.60
CA ALA A 86 7.30 -8.11 -2.08
C ALA A 86 6.30 -7.91 -0.94
N ALA A 87 5.51 -6.84 -1.00
CA ALA A 87 4.54 -6.48 0.02
C ALA A 87 3.13 -6.88 -0.38
N TYR A 88 2.36 -7.41 0.56
CA TYR A 88 0.95 -7.74 0.40
C TYR A 88 0.19 -7.66 1.72
N LEU A 89 -1.13 -7.64 1.63
CA LEU A 89 -2.05 -7.55 2.75
C LEU A 89 -2.99 -8.75 2.73
N ILE A 90 -3.18 -9.39 3.88
CA ILE A 90 -4.27 -10.33 4.12
C ILE A 90 -5.39 -9.57 4.82
N LEU A 91 -6.57 -9.52 4.21
CA LEU A 91 -7.75 -8.90 4.77
C LEU A 91 -8.78 -9.98 5.10
N ASP A 92 -9.01 -10.19 6.39
CA ASP A 92 -10.04 -11.08 6.93
C ASP A 92 -11.26 -10.23 7.31
N LEU A 93 -12.28 -10.26 6.45
CA LEU A 93 -13.49 -9.48 6.65
C LEU A 93 -14.39 -10.07 7.77
N GLU A 94 -14.39 -11.38 7.96
CA GLU A 94 -15.15 -12.05 9.01
C GLU A 94 -14.50 -11.83 10.36
N GLY A 95 -13.19 -12.03 10.45
CA GLY A 95 -12.39 -11.76 11.66
C GLY A 95 -12.10 -10.27 11.89
N GLN A 96 -12.52 -9.39 10.99
CA GLN A 96 -12.35 -7.94 11.07
C GLN A 96 -10.91 -7.53 11.38
N ARG A 97 -9.97 -8.06 10.62
CA ARG A 97 -8.53 -7.77 10.78
C ARG A 97 -7.81 -7.69 9.46
N ALA A 98 -6.69 -6.98 9.47
CA ALA A 98 -5.78 -6.91 8.34
C ALA A 98 -4.35 -7.19 8.81
N GLU A 99 -3.58 -7.93 8.03
CA GLU A 99 -2.21 -8.29 8.32
C GLU A 99 -1.31 -7.94 7.14
N TYR A 100 -0.28 -7.10 7.38
CA TYR A 100 0.72 -6.72 6.39
C TYR A 100 1.87 -7.71 6.38
N ARG A 101 2.17 -8.23 5.21
CA ARG A 101 3.21 -9.25 5.03
C ARG A 101 4.21 -8.86 3.97
N ARG A 102 5.44 -9.39 4.13
CA ARG A 102 6.50 -9.29 3.14
C ARG A 102 7.09 -10.67 2.86
N ILE A 103 7.45 -10.90 1.60
CA ILE A 103 8.11 -12.13 1.18
C ILE A 103 9.30 -11.83 0.29
N GLU A 104 10.38 -12.54 0.50
CA GLU A 104 11.55 -12.49 -0.37
C GLU A 104 11.22 -13.12 -1.73
N TYR A 105 11.82 -12.58 -2.77
CA TYR A 105 11.75 -13.12 -4.12
C TYR A 105 13.11 -12.95 -4.82
N PRO A 106 13.41 -13.70 -5.89
CA PRO A 106 14.69 -13.60 -6.57
C PRO A 106 14.76 -12.31 -7.42
N ILE A 107 15.13 -11.19 -6.76
CA ILE A 107 15.20 -9.84 -7.36
C ILE A 107 16.08 -9.84 -8.59
N GLU A 108 17.23 -10.51 -8.54
CA GLU A 108 18.22 -10.59 -9.62
C GLU A 108 17.61 -11.16 -10.91
N ARG A 109 16.65 -12.07 -10.78
CA ARG A 109 15.93 -12.61 -11.94
C ARG A 109 15.11 -11.53 -12.63
N THR A 110 14.38 -10.72 -11.87
CA THR A 110 13.57 -9.61 -12.40
C THR A 110 14.45 -8.52 -12.98
N GLN A 111 15.56 -8.18 -12.31
CA GLN A 111 16.55 -7.22 -12.82
C GLN A 111 17.12 -7.68 -14.16
N LYS A 112 17.48 -8.96 -14.28
CA LYS A 112 17.95 -9.55 -15.53
C LYS A 112 16.92 -9.44 -16.64
N GLU A 113 15.66 -9.78 -16.36
CA GLU A 113 14.57 -9.68 -17.35
C GLU A 113 14.33 -8.23 -17.81
N ILE A 114 14.45 -7.24 -16.93
CA ILE A 114 14.37 -5.81 -17.26
C ILE A 114 15.49 -5.43 -18.26
N ARG A 115 16.73 -5.83 -17.96
CA ARG A 115 17.91 -5.56 -18.81
C ARG A 115 17.80 -6.25 -20.16
N GLU A 116 17.40 -7.51 -20.21
CA GLU A 116 17.25 -8.27 -21.45
C GLU A 116 16.18 -7.68 -22.38
N ARG A 117 15.20 -6.97 -21.84
CA ARG A 117 14.18 -6.24 -22.61
C ARG A 117 14.61 -4.84 -23.02
N GLY A 118 15.84 -4.44 -22.72
CA GLY A 118 16.36 -3.11 -23.05
C GLY A 118 15.67 -1.96 -22.31
N LEU A 119 15.06 -2.23 -21.16
CA LEU A 119 14.46 -1.18 -20.34
C LEU A 119 15.55 -0.40 -19.59
N PRO A 120 15.27 0.86 -19.18
CA PRO A 120 16.26 1.70 -18.48
C PRO A 120 16.85 1.04 -17.23
N GLU A 121 18.17 1.09 -17.07
CA GLU A 121 18.89 0.48 -15.95
C GLU A 121 18.36 0.89 -14.56
N PRO A 122 17.96 2.16 -14.29
CA PRO A 122 17.40 2.54 -13.00
C PRO A 122 16.15 1.75 -12.59
N LEU A 123 15.41 1.16 -13.56
CA LEU A 123 14.26 0.30 -13.26
C LEU A 123 14.67 -1.04 -12.68
N ALA A 124 15.86 -1.52 -12.98
CA ALA A 124 16.42 -2.73 -12.39
C ALA A 124 17.09 -2.42 -11.04
N GLU A 125 17.91 -1.37 -10.96
CA GLU A 125 18.68 -1.01 -9.77
C GLU A 125 17.76 -0.74 -8.55
N ARG A 126 16.68 0.01 -8.75
CA ARG A 126 15.78 0.38 -7.64
C ARG A 126 15.05 -0.77 -6.97
N LEU A 127 14.96 -1.94 -7.62
CA LEU A 127 14.27 -3.09 -7.05
C LEU A 127 14.95 -3.60 -5.76
N GLU A 128 16.27 -3.64 -5.73
CA GLU A 128 17.00 -4.10 -4.54
C GLU A 128 17.07 -3.04 -3.44
N GLN A 129 16.80 -1.77 -3.78
CA GLN A 129 16.76 -0.67 -2.82
C GLN A 129 15.36 -0.47 -2.21
N GLY A 130 14.31 -1.00 -2.85
CA GLY A 130 12.94 -0.78 -2.44
C GLY A 130 12.47 0.66 -2.66
N VAL A 131 12.87 1.32 -3.77
CA VAL A 131 12.59 2.73 -4.08
C VAL A 131 12.00 2.93 -5.48
#